data_d1976352bb265d0f4b2441c6026effaa
#
_entry.id   d1976352bb265d0f4b2441c6026effaa
#
_cell.length_a   1.000
_cell.length_b   1.000
_cell.length_c   1.000
_cell.angle_alpha   90.00
_cell.angle_beta   90.00
_cell.angle_gamma   90.00
#
_symmetry.space_group_name_H-M   'P 1'
#
loop_
_entity.id
_entity.type
_entity.pdbx_description
1 polymer ?
#
loop_
_entity_poly.entity_id
_entity_poly.type
_entity_poly.pdbx_seq_one_letter_code
_entity_poly.pdbx_strand_id
1 'polypeptide(L)'
;ALLSGAGLTESSFFTLGGAAAELYNGTFSVSNGTLYVNLSDKEGLLRWKSGTWNTESSNTSWSLDGTPSAYADGETVYFSNGDGVDKNVTIAGNVAPGRINVSGTDFIFTGDGSITGDTTLNLLDGASLTMNNANSYAGDTVLGDGSKLVVGNAGALGTSTVLLQGDSVLEL
;
A
#
# COMPACT_ATOMS: atom_id res chain seq x y z
N ALA A 1 -0.58 15.47 -19.29
CA ALA A 1 -0.94 16.84 -18.91
C ALA A 1 -1.98 16.79 -17.80
N LEU A 2 -1.79 17.55 -16.73
CA LEU A 2 -2.72 17.63 -15.59
C LEU A 2 -3.70 18.80 -15.73
N LEU A 3 -3.21 19.91 -16.22
CA LEU A 3 -3.97 21.14 -16.38
C LEU A 3 -3.45 21.92 -17.59
N SER A 4 -4.32 22.62 -18.29
CA SER A 4 -3.92 23.51 -19.39
C SER A 4 -4.78 24.79 -19.37
N GLY A 5 -4.18 25.91 -19.72
CA GLY A 5 -4.88 27.20 -19.80
C GLY A 5 -3.94 28.36 -20.05
N ALA A 6 -4.47 29.43 -20.61
CA ALA A 6 -3.75 30.69 -20.75
C ALA A 6 -3.48 31.29 -19.37
N GLY A 7 -2.23 31.51 -19.01
CA GLY A 7 -1.84 32.06 -17.70
C GLY A 7 -1.15 31.05 -16.77
N LEU A 8 -1.06 29.79 -17.14
CA LEU A 8 -0.27 28.81 -16.38
C LEU A 8 1.21 29.00 -16.73
N THR A 9 1.96 29.65 -15.86
CA THR A 9 3.35 30.04 -16.12
C THR A 9 4.35 29.41 -15.14
N GLU A 10 3.88 28.99 -13.96
CA GLU A 10 4.75 28.47 -12.90
C GLU A 10 4.21 27.15 -12.34
N SER A 11 5.16 26.28 -11.95
CA SER A 11 4.89 24.98 -11.35
C SER A 11 5.09 24.94 -9.83
N SER A 12 5.62 26.01 -9.24
CA SER A 12 6.04 26.09 -7.84
C SER A 12 4.90 26.00 -6.82
N PHE A 13 3.65 26.21 -7.27
CA PHE A 13 2.46 26.11 -6.43
C PHE A 13 1.87 24.70 -6.33
N PHE A 14 2.42 23.74 -7.07
CA PHE A 14 1.88 22.39 -7.12
C PHE A 14 2.72 21.43 -6.30
N THR A 15 2.07 20.61 -5.51
CA THR A 15 2.68 19.53 -4.74
C THR A 15 1.89 18.25 -4.96
N LEU A 16 2.56 17.12 -4.85
CA LEU A 16 1.91 15.82 -4.82
C LEU A 16 1.24 15.64 -3.45
N GLY A 17 0.00 15.16 -3.44
CA GLY A 17 -0.75 14.92 -2.21
C GLY A 17 -1.38 13.53 -2.17
N GLY A 18 -2.03 13.20 -1.05
CA GLY A 18 -2.74 11.94 -0.84
C GLY A 18 -1.83 10.72 -0.99
N ALA A 19 -2.42 9.60 -1.43
CA ALA A 19 -1.71 8.33 -1.62
C ALA A 19 -0.50 8.42 -2.57
N ALA A 20 -0.56 9.31 -3.56
CA ALA A 20 0.55 9.50 -4.50
C ALA A 20 1.80 10.07 -3.81
N ALA A 21 1.63 10.95 -2.82
CA ALA A 21 2.74 11.53 -2.07
C ALA A 21 3.46 10.50 -1.17
N GLU A 22 2.80 9.43 -0.79
CA GLU A 22 3.39 8.32 -0.01
C GLU A 22 4.36 7.47 -0.85
N LEU A 23 4.09 7.34 -2.15
CA LEU A 23 4.73 6.36 -3.03
C LEU A 23 5.71 6.97 -4.03
N TYR A 24 5.50 8.23 -4.39
CA TYR A 24 6.21 8.89 -5.49
C TYR A 24 6.80 10.24 -5.08
N ASN A 25 7.90 10.58 -5.71
CA ASN A 25 8.39 11.96 -5.81
C ASN A 25 7.79 12.58 -7.08
N GLY A 26 7.21 13.77 -6.96
CA GLY A 26 6.61 14.49 -8.08
C GLY A 26 7.43 15.74 -8.44
N THR A 27 7.88 15.83 -9.68
CA THR A 27 8.45 17.07 -10.22
C THR A 27 7.47 17.70 -11.18
N PHE A 28 7.06 18.93 -10.90
CA PHE A 28 6.11 19.67 -11.71
C PHE A 28 6.82 20.60 -12.67
N SER A 29 6.30 20.70 -13.89
CA SER A 29 6.81 21.63 -14.90
C SER A 29 5.64 22.21 -15.72
N VAL A 30 5.79 23.43 -16.20
CA VAL A 30 4.83 24.07 -17.10
C VAL A 30 5.49 24.30 -18.46
N SER A 31 4.84 23.85 -19.53
CA SER A 31 5.30 24.07 -20.89
C SER A 31 4.10 24.40 -21.77
N ASN A 32 4.21 25.50 -22.52
CA ASN A 32 3.14 25.99 -23.41
C ASN A 32 1.77 26.09 -22.73
N GLY A 33 1.71 26.59 -21.49
CA GLY A 33 0.48 26.71 -20.71
C GLY A 33 -0.09 25.37 -20.22
N THR A 34 0.68 24.29 -20.27
CA THR A 34 0.29 22.95 -19.82
C THR A 34 1.13 22.55 -18.64
N LEU A 35 0.47 22.10 -17.56
CA LEU A 35 1.13 21.53 -16.39
C LEU A 35 1.44 20.05 -16.63
N TYR A 36 2.67 19.66 -16.37
CA TYR A 36 3.15 18.28 -16.37
C TYR A 36 3.61 17.90 -14.98
N VAL A 37 3.43 16.64 -14.64
CA VAL A 37 4.11 16.01 -13.51
C VAL A 37 4.94 14.84 -14.03
N ASN A 38 6.19 14.78 -13.60
CA ASN A 38 7.04 13.60 -13.74
C ASN A 38 7.09 12.92 -12.38
N LEU A 39 6.71 11.64 -12.35
CA LEU A 39 6.71 10.82 -11.15
C LEU A 39 7.92 9.90 -11.17
N SER A 40 8.62 9.81 -10.06
CA SER A 40 9.60 8.75 -9.79
C SER A 40 9.25 8.06 -8.49
N ASP A 41 9.54 6.78 -8.37
CA ASP A 41 9.33 6.04 -7.14
C ASP A 41 10.13 6.68 -6.00
N LYS A 42 9.56 6.69 -4.79
CA LYS A 42 10.36 6.96 -3.59
C LYS A 42 11.31 5.81 -3.33
N GLU A 43 12.53 6.14 -2.96
CA GLU A 43 13.53 5.17 -2.52
C GLU A 43 13.24 4.68 -1.09
N GLY A 44 13.79 3.52 -0.75
CA GLY A 44 13.69 2.93 0.58
C GLY A 44 12.32 2.30 0.89
N LEU A 45 11.46 2.06 -0.11
CA LEU A 45 10.17 1.41 0.08
C LEU A 45 10.26 -0.09 -0.22
N LEU A 46 9.97 -0.93 0.79
CA LEU A 46 9.87 -2.37 0.60
C LEU A 46 8.53 -2.71 -0.05
N ARG A 47 8.58 -3.03 -1.35
CA ARG A 47 7.40 -3.26 -2.19
C ARG A 47 7.17 -4.74 -2.46
N TRP A 48 5.94 -5.19 -2.28
CA TRP A 48 5.54 -6.55 -2.64
C TRP A 48 5.71 -6.81 -4.14
N LYS A 49 6.15 -8.03 -4.47
CA LYS A 49 6.23 -8.53 -5.84
C LYS A 49 5.39 -9.79 -6.04
N SER A 50 5.78 -10.90 -5.46
CA SER A 50 5.08 -12.17 -5.68
C SER A 50 5.59 -13.24 -4.72
N GLY A 51 4.83 -14.32 -4.60
CA GLY A 51 5.25 -15.50 -3.86
C GLY A 51 4.65 -15.60 -2.47
N THR A 52 5.47 -15.86 -1.47
CA THR A 52 5.05 -16.06 -0.08
C THR A 52 5.61 -14.96 0.82
N TRP A 53 4.77 -14.37 1.64
CA TRP A 53 5.23 -13.45 2.67
C TRP A 53 5.57 -14.20 3.95
N ASN A 54 6.83 -14.22 4.31
CA ASN A 54 7.38 -14.79 5.53
C ASN A 54 8.64 -14.02 5.95
N THR A 55 9.27 -14.44 7.05
CA THR A 55 10.49 -13.82 7.62
C THR A 55 11.79 -14.53 7.24
N GLU A 56 11.75 -15.43 6.27
CA GLU A 56 12.96 -16.13 5.82
C GLU A 56 13.88 -15.19 5.04
N SER A 57 15.13 -15.06 5.46
CA SER A 57 16.11 -14.17 4.83
C SER A 57 16.47 -14.55 3.38
N SER A 58 16.20 -15.78 2.98
CA SER A 58 16.35 -16.24 1.60
C SER A 58 15.16 -15.93 0.70
N ASN A 59 14.05 -15.49 1.29
CA ASN A 59 12.83 -15.16 0.57
C ASN A 59 12.96 -13.78 -0.08
N THR A 60 12.88 -13.72 -1.41
CA THR A 60 12.98 -12.50 -2.21
C THR A 60 11.65 -12.11 -2.84
N SER A 61 10.55 -12.32 -2.11
CA SER A 61 9.19 -11.95 -2.54
C SER A 61 8.94 -10.43 -2.61
N TRP A 62 9.89 -9.66 -2.12
CA TRP A 62 9.85 -8.21 -2.04
C TRP A 62 10.88 -7.54 -2.95
N SER A 63 10.75 -6.26 -3.12
CA SER A 63 11.71 -5.42 -3.84
C SER A 63 11.99 -4.14 -3.06
N LEU A 64 13.27 -3.85 -2.83
CA LEU A 64 13.76 -2.59 -2.31
C LEU A 64 14.51 -1.86 -3.44
N ASP A 65 13.98 -0.73 -3.86
CA ASP A 65 14.57 0.08 -4.96
C ASP A 65 14.88 -0.72 -6.24
N GLY A 66 13.94 -1.60 -6.62
CA GLY A 66 14.08 -2.46 -7.79
C GLY A 66 14.92 -3.73 -7.57
N THR A 67 15.58 -3.88 -6.42
CA THR A 67 16.39 -5.06 -6.10
C THR A 67 15.57 -6.06 -5.30
N PRO A 68 15.59 -7.38 -5.66
CA PRO A 68 14.94 -8.40 -4.86
C PRO A 68 15.42 -8.38 -3.40
N SER A 69 14.48 -8.42 -2.46
CA SER A 69 14.76 -8.27 -1.03
C SER A 69 13.92 -9.21 -0.20
N ALA A 70 14.40 -9.54 1.00
CA ALA A 70 13.62 -10.21 2.03
C ALA A 70 12.91 -9.19 2.90
N TYR A 71 11.84 -9.65 3.57
CA TYR A 71 11.12 -8.91 4.59
C TYR A 71 11.67 -9.28 5.98
N ALA A 72 11.69 -8.30 6.88
CA ALA A 72 11.92 -8.50 8.30
C ALA A 72 10.82 -7.83 9.14
N ASP A 73 10.55 -8.38 10.32
CA ASP A 73 9.57 -7.80 11.25
C ASP A 73 9.96 -6.36 11.65
N GLY A 74 8.95 -5.52 11.83
CA GLY A 74 9.10 -4.08 12.12
C GLY A 74 9.20 -3.20 10.89
N GLU A 75 9.42 -3.74 9.69
CA GLU A 75 9.48 -2.94 8.47
C GLU A 75 8.11 -2.38 8.06
N THR A 76 8.16 -1.28 7.32
CA THR A 76 6.98 -0.76 6.60
C THR A 76 6.93 -1.37 5.22
N VAL A 77 5.82 -2.01 4.88
CA VAL A 77 5.63 -2.71 3.60
C VAL A 77 4.55 -2.06 2.75
N TYR A 78 4.73 -2.17 1.42
CA TYR A 78 3.85 -1.52 0.44
C TYR A 78 3.33 -2.53 -0.59
N PHE A 79 2.00 -2.52 -0.76
CA PHE A 79 1.28 -3.27 -1.78
C PHE A 79 0.71 -2.29 -2.80
N SER A 80 1.35 -2.17 -3.94
CA SER A 80 0.96 -1.24 -5.01
C SER A 80 0.75 -1.98 -6.33
N ASN A 81 -0.03 -1.39 -7.23
CA ASN A 81 -0.15 -1.90 -8.60
C ASN A 81 1.19 -1.78 -9.32
N GLY A 82 1.45 -2.69 -10.25
CA GLY A 82 2.67 -2.65 -11.07
C GLY A 82 2.80 -3.91 -11.92
N ASP A 83 3.69 -3.85 -12.89
CA ASP A 83 3.97 -5.01 -13.75
C ASP A 83 4.61 -6.14 -12.95
N GLY A 84 4.08 -7.35 -13.13
CA GLY A 84 4.56 -8.56 -12.46
C GLY A 84 4.27 -8.63 -10.96
N VAL A 85 3.41 -7.75 -10.43
CA VAL A 85 2.94 -7.84 -9.04
C VAL A 85 1.82 -8.85 -8.93
N ASP A 86 2.02 -9.87 -8.10
CA ASP A 86 0.97 -10.84 -7.76
C ASP A 86 0.02 -10.23 -6.73
N LYS A 87 -1.28 -10.29 -7.01
CA LYS A 87 -2.32 -9.79 -6.11
C LYS A 87 -2.71 -10.79 -5.03
N ASN A 88 -2.38 -12.06 -5.23
CA ASN A 88 -2.60 -13.12 -4.25
C ASN A 88 -1.37 -13.22 -3.35
N VAL A 89 -1.52 -12.80 -2.11
CA VAL A 89 -0.44 -12.79 -1.12
C VAL A 89 -0.66 -13.95 -0.16
N THR A 90 0.21 -14.94 -0.21
CA THR A 90 0.19 -16.06 0.74
C THR A 90 1.07 -15.71 1.93
N ILE A 91 0.47 -15.60 3.12
CA ILE A 91 1.19 -15.38 4.37
C ILE A 91 1.51 -16.72 5.00
N ALA A 92 2.78 -16.97 5.32
CA ALA A 92 3.26 -18.20 5.96
C ALA A 92 4.03 -17.88 7.24
N GLY A 93 3.60 -18.48 8.34
CA GLY A 93 4.10 -18.16 9.67
C GLY A 93 3.58 -16.82 10.18
N ASN A 94 4.16 -16.35 11.26
CA ASN A 94 3.80 -15.04 11.81
C ASN A 94 4.67 -13.95 11.19
N VAL A 95 4.06 -12.85 10.79
CA VAL A 95 4.73 -11.64 10.31
C VAL A 95 4.25 -10.46 11.15
N ALA A 96 5.17 -9.60 11.57
CA ALA A 96 4.88 -8.45 12.43
C ALA A 96 5.44 -7.16 11.81
N PRO A 97 4.91 -6.69 10.66
CA PRO A 97 5.35 -5.41 10.09
C PRO A 97 4.96 -4.25 11.00
N GLY A 98 5.76 -3.21 11.04
CA GLY A 98 5.39 -1.99 11.75
C GLY A 98 4.20 -1.29 11.08
N ARG A 99 4.13 -1.38 9.75
CA ARG A 99 3.02 -0.81 8.96
C ARG A 99 2.83 -1.54 7.64
N ILE A 100 1.57 -1.70 7.24
CA ILE A 100 1.16 -2.17 5.92
C ILE A 100 0.45 -1.02 5.22
N ASN A 101 0.95 -0.60 4.05
CA ASN A 101 0.29 0.36 3.17
C ASN A 101 -0.18 -0.34 1.90
N VAL A 102 -1.47 -0.31 1.63
CA VAL A 102 -2.08 -0.82 0.41
C VAL A 102 -2.56 0.36 -0.43
N SER A 103 -1.96 0.57 -1.60
CA SER A 103 -2.36 1.58 -2.58
C SER A 103 -2.86 0.96 -3.89
N GLY A 104 -2.71 -0.36 -4.02
CA GLY A 104 -3.20 -1.10 -5.17
C GLY A 104 -4.62 -1.63 -4.96
N THR A 105 -5.21 -2.12 -6.04
CA THR A 105 -6.53 -2.74 -6.03
C THR A 105 -6.42 -4.25 -6.13
N ASP A 106 -7.45 -4.94 -5.63
CA ASP A 106 -7.68 -6.38 -5.79
C ASP A 106 -6.62 -7.28 -5.13
N PHE A 107 -5.94 -6.77 -4.08
CA PHE A 107 -5.08 -7.62 -3.26
C PHE A 107 -5.90 -8.58 -2.41
N ILE A 108 -5.41 -9.82 -2.31
CA ILE A 108 -6.03 -10.88 -1.52
C ILE A 108 -4.97 -11.49 -0.60
N PHE A 109 -5.14 -11.33 0.71
CA PHE A 109 -4.28 -11.95 1.70
C PHE A 109 -4.88 -13.28 2.14
N THR A 110 -4.08 -14.34 2.05
CA THR A 110 -4.46 -15.74 2.35
C THR A 110 -3.33 -16.44 3.09
N GLY A 111 -3.52 -17.71 3.37
CA GLY A 111 -2.52 -18.60 3.97
C GLY A 111 -2.82 -18.91 5.43
N ASP A 112 -2.01 -19.81 5.98
CA ASP A 112 -2.11 -20.26 7.37
C ASP A 112 -1.32 -19.37 8.34
N GLY A 113 -0.62 -18.38 7.81
CA GLY A 113 0.13 -17.39 8.58
C GLY A 113 -0.76 -16.27 9.13
N SER A 114 -0.20 -15.48 10.04
CA SER A 114 -0.90 -14.42 10.75
C SER A 114 -0.08 -13.12 10.75
N ILE A 115 -0.75 -12.00 10.50
CA ILE A 115 -0.23 -10.66 10.80
C ILE A 115 -0.42 -10.43 12.30
N THR A 116 0.66 -10.03 12.99
CA THR A 116 0.72 -9.95 14.46
C THR A 116 1.30 -8.61 14.93
N GLY A 117 1.39 -8.41 16.24
CA GLY A 117 2.00 -7.23 16.86
C GLY A 117 1.15 -5.97 16.75
N ASP A 118 1.80 -4.81 16.93
CA ASP A 118 1.14 -3.49 16.85
C ASP A 118 1.08 -2.96 15.40
N THR A 119 0.97 -3.86 14.43
CA THR A 119 0.89 -3.55 13.00
C THR A 119 -0.27 -2.59 12.71
N THR A 120 0.00 -1.48 12.03
CA THR A 120 -1.04 -0.61 11.47
C THR A 120 -1.30 -1.01 10.01
N LEU A 121 -2.56 -1.22 9.64
CA LEU A 121 -2.99 -1.47 8.26
C LEU A 121 -3.63 -0.20 7.68
N ASN A 122 -3.04 0.34 6.62
CA ASN A 122 -3.59 1.49 5.90
C ASN A 122 -3.97 1.08 4.47
N LEU A 123 -5.25 1.18 4.15
CA LEU A 123 -5.71 1.22 2.77
C LEU A 123 -5.71 2.67 2.33
N LEU A 124 -4.85 3.02 1.38
CA LEU A 124 -4.79 4.37 0.83
C LEU A 124 -5.98 4.62 -0.11
N ASP A 125 -6.21 5.87 -0.48
CA ASP A 125 -7.38 6.27 -1.26
C ASP A 125 -7.60 5.40 -2.51
N GLY A 126 -8.78 4.84 -2.65
CA GLY A 126 -9.17 3.96 -3.76
C GLY A 126 -8.55 2.56 -3.75
N ALA A 127 -7.80 2.19 -2.71
CA ALA A 127 -7.23 0.84 -2.59
C ALA A 127 -8.29 -0.23 -2.31
N SER A 128 -8.03 -1.49 -2.70
CA SER A 128 -8.89 -2.60 -2.28
C SER A 128 -8.09 -3.83 -1.83
N LEU A 129 -8.56 -4.42 -0.72
CA LEU A 129 -7.96 -5.59 -0.09
C LEU A 129 -9.04 -6.55 0.38
N THR A 130 -8.82 -7.85 0.18
CA THR A 130 -9.56 -8.93 0.81
C THR A 130 -8.65 -9.67 1.79
N MET A 131 -9.09 -9.89 3.02
CA MET A 131 -8.34 -10.59 4.05
C MET A 131 -9.04 -11.90 4.42
N ASN A 132 -8.48 -13.03 3.99
CA ASN A 132 -9.03 -14.37 4.21
C ASN A 132 -8.30 -15.16 5.31
N ASN A 133 -7.17 -14.67 5.80
CA ASN A 133 -6.42 -15.29 6.90
C ASN A 133 -6.85 -14.73 8.27
N ALA A 134 -6.65 -15.51 9.32
CA ALA A 134 -6.84 -15.04 10.69
C ALA A 134 -5.59 -14.30 11.16
N ASN A 135 -5.77 -13.14 11.78
CA ASN A 135 -4.69 -12.27 12.27
C ASN A 135 -4.86 -11.97 13.76
N SER A 136 -3.81 -11.44 14.37
CA SER A 136 -3.81 -11.03 15.77
C SER A 136 -3.17 -9.66 16.03
N TYR A 137 -3.03 -8.85 14.98
CA TYR A 137 -2.49 -7.50 15.13
C TYR A 137 -3.45 -6.58 15.92
N ALA A 138 -2.89 -5.59 16.61
CA ALA A 138 -3.61 -4.70 17.50
C ALA A 138 -3.54 -3.22 17.10
N GLY A 139 -2.70 -2.86 16.14
CA GLY A 139 -2.66 -1.48 15.61
C GLY A 139 -3.90 -1.17 14.76
N ASP A 140 -4.12 0.11 14.47
CA ASP A 140 -5.31 0.56 13.76
C ASP A 140 -5.40 0.03 12.31
N THR A 141 -6.63 -0.20 11.85
CA THR A 141 -6.96 -0.43 10.43
C THR A 141 -7.63 0.82 9.89
N VAL A 142 -6.94 1.54 9.00
CA VAL A 142 -7.41 2.81 8.44
C VAL A 142 -7.79 2.61 6.98
N LEU A 143 -9.03 2.95 6.65
CA LEU A 143 -9.54 2.93 5.28
C LEU A 143 -9.62 4.37 4.76
N GLY A 144 -8.77 4.71 3.80
CA GLY A 144 -8.78 5.99 3.08
C GLY A 144 -10.01 6.16 2.19
N ASP A 145 -10.21 7.35 1.66
CA ASP A 145 -11.37 7.69 0.85
C ASP A 145 -11.53 6.78 -0.37
N GLY A 146 -12.74 6.27 -0.60
CA GLY A 146 -13.05 5.35 -1.70
C GLY A 146 -12.35 3.99 -1.64
N SER A 147 -11.66 3.66 -0.54
CA SER A 147 -11.05 2.34 -0.39
C SER A 147 -12.06 1.27 0.03
N LYS A 148 -11.73 0.00 -0.23
CA LYS A 148 -12.58 -1.14 0.12
C LYS A 148 -11.78 -2.24 0.83
N LEU A 149 -12.25 -2.65 2.02
CA LEU A 149 -11.75 -3.82 2.74
C LEU A 149 -12.84 -4.89 2.83
N VAL A 150 -12.55 -6.10 2.35
CA VAL A 150 -13.40 -7.28 2.50
C VAL A 150 -12.81 -8.19 3.58
N VAL A 151 -13.60 -8.51 4.58
CA VAL A 151 -13.23 -9.36 5.71
C VAL A 151 -13.74 -10.77 5.44
N GLY A 152 -12.92 -11.62 4.84
CA GLY A 152 -13.27 -13.00 4.47
C GLY A 152 -13.08 -14.02 5.60
N ASN A 153 -12.57 -13.60 6.75
CA ASN A 153 -12.35 -14.45 7.92
C ASN A 153 -12.74 -13.70 9.20
N ALA A 154 -13.45 -14.34 10.12
CA ALA A 154 -13.90 -13.72 11.36
C ALA A 154 -12.75 -13.16 12.24
N GLY A 155 -11.55 -13.71 12.13
CA GLY A 155 -10.35 -13.23 12.82
C GLY A 155 -9.46 -12.31 11.98
N ALA A 156 -9.88 -11.89 10.78
CA ALA A 156 -8.98 -11.19 9.84
C ALA A 156 -8.44 -9.86 10.37
N LEU A 157 -9.19 -9.15 11.21
CA LEU A 157 -8.81 -7.84 11.74
C LEU A 157 -8.14 -7.88 13.12
N GLY A 158 -7.90 -9.08 13.67
CA GLY A 158 -7.31 -9.21 15.01
C GLY A 158 -8.12 -8.47 16.06
N THR A 159 -7.45 -7.57 16.79
CA THR A 159 -8.08 -6.70 17.80
C THR A 159 -8.02 -5.22 17.41
N SER A 160 -7.78 -4.93 16.12
CA SER A 160 -7.60 -3.58 15.60
C SER A 160 -8.85 -2.71 15.75
N THR A 161 -8.65 -1.41 15.90
CA THR A 161 -9.70 -0.40 15.70
C THR A 161 -9.82 -0.06 14.22
N VAL A 162 -11.02 -0.11 13.66
CA VAL A 162 -11.24 0.24 12.25
C VAL A 162 -11.69 1.70 12.14
N LEU A 163 -10.95 2.48 11.36
CA LEU A 163 -11.21 3.89 11.10
C LEU A 163 -11.57 4.08 9.62
N LEU A 164 -12.79 4.54 9.36
CA LEU A 164 -13.33 4.77 8.02
C LEU A 164 -13.23 6.25 7.66
N GLN A 165 -12.73 6.57 6.46
CA GLN A 165 -12.61 7.93 5.95
C GLN A 165 -13.34 8.05 4.60
N GLY A 166 -14.00 9.20 4.39
CA GLY A 166 -14.72 9.48 3.13
C GLY A 166 -15.72 8.38 2.76
N ASP A 167 -15.72 8.00 1.50
CA ASP A 167 -16.61 6.97 0.93
C ASP A 167 -16.01 5.54 1.03
N SER A 168 -15.18 5.28 2.05
CA SER A 168 -14.59 3.95 2.25
C SER A 168 -15.63 2.89 2.63
N VAL A 169 -15.37 1.63 2.24
CA VAL A 169 -16.27 0.49 2.43
C VAL A 169 -15.60 -0.63 3.23
N LEU A 170 -16.24 -1.05 4.31
CA LEU A 170 -15.93 -2.29 5.03
C LEU A 170 -17.04 -3.32 4.74
N GLU A 171 -16.67 -4.46 4.15
CA GLU A 171 -17.57 -5.57 3.83
C GLU A 171 -17.22 -6.79 4.72
N LEU A 172 -18.23 -7.39 5.37
CA LEU A 172 -18.11 -8.51 6.32
C LEU A 172 -18.75 -9.77 5.77
#